data_43f6ea0661af1e91893fda22c6f58b74
#
_entry.id   43f6ea0661af1e91893fda22c6f58b74
#
_cell.length_a   1.000
_cell.length_b   1.000
_cell.length_c   1.000
_cell.angle_alpha   90.00
_cell.angle_beta   90.00
_cell.angle_gamma   90.00
#
_symmetry.space_group_name_H-M   'P 1'
#
loop_
_entity.id
_entity.type
_entity.pdbx_description
1 polymer ?
#
loop_
_entity_poly.entity_id
_entity_poly.type
_entity_poly.pdbx_seq_one_letter_code
_entity_poly.pdbx_strand_id
1 'polypeptide(L)'
;MVELRFVTEIQHYMHVVQEAKQSFERLHPDVNVQIQLAVDGFEAAKALESENPPDIIELGGFQAGNRDELFIDLTPYASEIEGLWEDWYPGLRQAITHGGVLPGLPLEIMMPLIMYNKEMFDRADVPYPTDDWTWDDFIELGKKLTIRDAEGKASQYGLGIGIDIEWWEPFILRNGGRYVSPDGSTAHKYVDSPATMDAFRKLIDAFRLHKIVRMPNEPSRLPEGREHEEAAMNLMFGWHFLHQQHPDQKYAVVGLPKMPGGVEANMIYMAGAHVTKKSANPRLAWEFLRHYILASRYWVLPNTKSQAIAQGLTEHPVWYRYLQELEYIQLGAFFLNRKWNASRQLINDDILRMIIDGADVAQTLRSWTRFA
;
A
#
# COMPACT_ATOMS: atom_id res chain seq x y z
N MET A 1 -18.62 33.37 -12.20
CA MET A 1 -17.44 32.59 -11.79
C MET A 1 -17.94 31.50 -10.87
N VAL A 2 -17.72 30.23 -11.21
CA VAL A 2 -18.09 29.07 -10.39
C VAL A 2 -16.93 28.80 -9.45
N GLU A 3 -17.22 28.60 -8.16
CA GLU A 3 -16.22 28.24 -7.17
C GLU A 3 -16.29 26.73 -6.93
N LEU A 4 -15.15 26.04 -7.07
CA LEU A 4 -14.93 24.65 -6.63
C LEU A 4 -14.07 24.63 -5.38
N ARG A 5 -14.58 24.08 -4.30
CA ARG A 5 -13.87 23.95 -3.03
C ARG A 5 -13.21 22.56 -2.96
N PHE A 6 -11.88 22.55 -2.88
CA PHE A 6 -11.06 21.35 -2.79
C PHE A 6 -10.34 21.34 -1.44
N VAL A 7 -10.57 20.30 -0.64
CA VAL A 7 -9.87 20.08 0.63
C VAL A 7 -8.95 18.88 0.48
N THR A 8 -7.69 19.03 0.89
CA THR A 8 -6.70 17.94 0.93
C THR A 8 -5.99 17.91 2.27
N GLU A 9 -5.61 16.72 2.74
CA GLU A 9 -4.68 16.51 3.86
C GLU A 9 -3.26 16.16 3.39
N ILE A 10 -3.03 16.04 2.07
CA ILE A 10 -1.77 15.55 1.50
C ILE A 10 -0.84 16.72 1.17
N GLN A 11 -0.05 17.13 2.16
CA GLN A 11 0.81 18.30 2.05
C GLN A 11 1.91 18.17 0.99
N HIS A 12 2.52 17.01 0.85
CA HIS A 12 3.69 16.84 -0.02
C HIS A 12 3.35 16.89 -1.53
N TYR A 13 2.08 16.74 -1.91
CA TYR A 13 1.60 16.92 -3.29
C TYR A 13 0.95 18.28 -3.57
N MET A 14 1.01 19.23 -2.65
CA MET A 14 0.39 20.56 -2.86
C MET A 14 0.87 21.26 -4.13
N HIS A 15 2.12 21.07 -4.55
CA HIS A 15 2.64 21.65 -5.79
C HIS A 15 1.90 21.08 -7.02
N VAL A 16 1.61 19.76 -7.04
CA VAL A 16 0.86 19.11 -8.13
C VAL A 16 -0.56 19.61 -8.21
N VAL A 17 -1.25 19.74 -7.06
CA VAL A 17 -2.62 20.28 -6.98
C VAL A 17 -2.65 21.74 -7.48
N GLN A 18 -1.66 22.56 -7.12
CA GLN A 18 -1.57 23.96 -7.56
C GLN A 18 -1.32 24.08 -9.07
N GLU A 19 -0.48 23.23 -9.65
CA GLU A 19 -0.26 23.17 -11.10
C GLU A 19 -1.53 22.71 -11.84
N ALA A 20 -2.21 21.70 -11.33
CA ALA A 20 -3.49 21.23 -11.87
C ALA A 20 -4.55 22.35 -11.82
N LYS A 21 -4.68 23.06 -10.69
CA LYS A 21 -5.54 24.22 -10.56
C LYS A 21 -5.24 25.27 -11.65
N GLN A 22 -4.00 25.71 -11.74
CA GLN A 22 -3.61 26.76 -12.72
C GLN A 22 -3.88 26.34 -14.17
N SER A 23 -3.62 25.07 -14.51
CA SER A 23 -3.87 24.58 -15.86
C SER A 23 -5.37 24.39 -16.13
N PHE A 24 -6.14 23.94 -15.14
CA PHE A 24 -7.58 23.79 -15.25
C PHE A 24 -8.31 25.14 -15.40
N GLU A 25 -7.96 26.15 -14.59
CA GLU A 25 -8.53 27.51 -14.67
C GLU A 25 -8.21 28.20 -15.99
N ARG A 26 -7.07 27.90 -16.63
CA ARG A 26 -6.81 28.40 -18.01
C ARG A 26 -7.75 27.79 -19.05
N LEU A 27 -8.17 26.54 -18.86
CA LEU A 27 -9.14 25.86 -19.74
C LEU A 27 -10.59 26.27 -19.44
N HIS A 28 -10.86 26.68 -18.19
CA HIS A 28 -12.17 27.06 -17.66
C HIS A 28 -12.11 28.45 -17.00
N PRO A 29 -12.05 29.56 -17.78
CA PRO A 29 -11.81 30.90 -17.23
C PRO A 29 -12.90 31.43 -16.30
N ASP A 30 -14.07 30.81 -16.29
CA ASP A 30 -15.21 31.11 -15.43
C ASP A 30 -15.21 30.31 -14.11
N VAL A 31 -14.19 29.42 -13.89
CA VAL A 31 -14.04 28.59 -12.71
C VAL A 31 -12.88 29.07 -11.85
N ASN A 32 -13.06 29.00 -10.53
CA ASN A 32 -12.03 29.26 -9.53
C ASN A 32 -11.97 28.07 -8.57
N VAL A 33 -10.84 27.38 -8.50
CA VAL A 33 -10.61 26.25 -7.59
C VAL A 33 -9.99 26.75 -6.30
N GLN A 34 -10.73 26.68 -5.20
CA GLN A 34 -10.26 27.07 -3.86
C GLN A 34 -9.67 25.84 -3.15
N ILE A 35 -8.34 25.82 -2.98
CA ILE A 35 -7.63 24.72 -2.32
C ILE A 35 -7.42 25.07 -0.85
N GLN A 36 -7.86 24.19 0.04
CA GLN A 36 -7.64 24.24 1.48
C GLN A 36 -6.83 23.02 1.91
N LEU A 37 -5.69 23.24 2.57
CA LEU A 37 -4.93 22.19 3.22
C LEU A 37 -5.48 21.97 4.63
N ALA A 38 -5.96 20.77 4.93
CA ALA A 38 -6.28 20.32 6.28
C ALA A 38 -4.98 19.92 7.00
N VAL A 39 -4.90 20.21 8.29
CA VAL A 39 -3.70 19.91 9.09
C VAL A 39 -3.51 18.41 9.26
N ASP A 40 -4.62 17.67 9.33
CA ASP A 40 -4.65 16.21 9.46
C ASP A 40 -5.98 15.63 8.98
N GLY A 41 -6.09 14.31 9.00
CA GLY A 41 -7.31 13.59 8.60
C GLY A 41 -8.52 13.87 9.50
N PHE A 42 -8.33 14.35 10.73
CA PHE A 42 -9.44 14.75 11.59
C PHE A 42 -10.07 16.06 11.11
N GLU A 43 -9.25 17.04 10.74
CA GLU A 43 -9.74 18.29 10.16
C GLU A 43 -10.42 18.05 8.82
N ALA A 44 -9.84 17.20 7.97
CA ALA A 44 -10.44 16.79 6.69
C ALA A 44 -11.80 16.11 6.91
N ALA A 45 -11.91 15.19 7.85
CA ALA A 45 -13.17 14.52 8.20
C ALA A 45 -14.22 15.54 8.73
N LYS A 46 -13.80 16.49 9.56
CA LYS A 46 -14.67 17.57 10.06
C LYS A 46 -15.18 18.47 8.92
N ALA A 47 -14.32 18.80 7.95
CA ALA A 47 -14.74 19.56 6.78
C ALA A 47 -15.82 18.82 5.97
N LEU A 48 -15.66 17.50 5.80
CA LEU A 48 -16.59 16.65 5.09
C LEU A 48 -17.98 16.56 5.80
N GLU A 49 -17.99 16.54 7.13
CA GLU A 49 -19.20 16.43 7.95
C GLU A 49 -19.87 17.77 8.24
N SER A 50 -19.30 18.89 7.78
CA SER A 50 -19.81 20.24 7.98
C SER A 50 -21.16 20.47 7.27
N GLU A 51 -21.88 21.54 7.63
CA GLU A 51 -23.11 21.96 6.93
C GLU A 51 -22.85 22.30 5.47
N ASN A 52 -21.65 22.82 5.16
CA ASN A 52 -21.22 23.17 3.82
C ASN A 52 -19.90 22.46 3.47
N PRO A 53 -19.93 21.15 3.16
CA PRO A 53 -18.73 20.40 2.82
C PRO A 53 -18.08 20.90 1.51
N PRO A 54 -16.79 20.56 1.27
CA PRO A 54 -16.16 20.88 -0.01
C PRO A 54 -16.83 20.13 -1.17
N ASP A 55 -16.62 20.59 -2.40
CA ASP A 55 -17.02 19.85 -3.60
C ASP A 55 -16.18 18.60 -3.78
N ILE A 56 -14.87 18.72 -3.47
CA ILE A 56 -13.88 17.64 -3.59
C ILE A 56 -13.12 17.53 -2.29
N ILE A 57 -12.90 16.29 -1.85
CA ILE A 57 -12.03 15.98 -0.72
C ILE A 57 -11.01 14.91 -1.10
N GLU A 58 -9.75 15.15 -0.73
CA GLU A 58 -8.65 14.23 -0.87
C GLU A 58 -8.21 13.74 0.50
N LEU A 59 -8.19 12.42 0.68
CA LEU A 59 -7.92 11.75 1.95
C LEU A 59 -6.74 10.78 1.79
N GLY A 60 -5.90 10.67 2.80
CA GLY A 60 -4.76 9.76 2.84
C GLY A 60 -5.10 8.27 2.82
N GLY A 61 -6.39 7.93 2.89
CA GLY A 61 -6.88 6.56 2.72
C GLY A 61 -8.05 6.53 1.74
N PHE A 62 -7.97 5.65 0.73
CA PHE A 62 -9.06 5.48 -0.23
C PHE A 62 -10.33 4.96 0.47
N GLN A 63 -11.44 5.68 0.31
CA GLN A 63 -12.71 5.38 0.99
C GLN A 63 -13.58 4.46 0.12
N ALA A 64 -13.21 3.19 0.00
CA ALA A 64 -14.02 2.20 -0.68
C ALA A 64 -15.12 1.68 0.26
N GLY A 65 -16.38 1.94 -0.06
CA GLY A 65 -17.54 1.31 0.58
C GLY A 65 -17.94 1.80 1.98
N ASN A 66 -17.07 2.51 2.69
CA ASN A 66 -17.37 2.90 4.08
C ASN A 66 -18.06 4.27 4.22
N ARG A 67 -18.24 5.01 3.13
CA ARG A 67 -18.83 6.36 3.11
C ARG A 67 -19.62 6.64 1.84
N ASP A 68 -20.28 5.62 1.27
CA ASP A 68 -21.10 5.77 0.06
C ASP A 68 -22.21 6.83 0.21
N GLU A 69 -22.62 7.09 1.45
CA GLU A 69 -23.59 8.15 1.75
C GLU A 69 -23.03 9.58 1.56
N LEU A 70 -21.69 9.74 1.55
CA LEU A 70 -21.03 11.05 1.49
C LEU A 70 -20.54 11.41 0.08
N PHE A 71 -20.25 10.41 -0.75
CA PHE A 71 -19.64 10.59 -2.07
C PHE A 71 -20.60 10.21 -3.20
N ILE A 72 -20.47 10.88 -4.34
CA ILE A 72 -21.20 10.48 -5.55
C ILE A 72 -20.54 9.25 -6.19
N ASP A 73 -21.34 8.49 -6.94
CA ASP A 73 -20.82 7.46 -7.83
C ASP A 73 -20.22 8.10 -9.08
N LEU A 74 -18.93 7.93 -9.28
CA LEU A 74 -18.19 8.41 -10.45
C LEU A 74 -18.24 7.45 -11.64
N THR A 75 -18.81 6.24 -11.48
CA THR A 75 -18.89 5.24 -12.56
C THR A 75 -19.55 5.79 -13.84
N PRO A 76 -20.67 6.55 -13.79
CA PRO A 76 -21.25 7.13 -15.00
C PRO A 76 -20.30 8.07 -15.73
N TYR A 77 -19.59 8.91 -15.00
CA TYR A 77 -18.63 9.87 -15.57
C TYR A 77 -17.39 9.19 -16.15
N ALA A 78 -16.85 8.17 -15.45
CA ALA A 78 -15.73 7.40 -15.93
C ALA A 78 -16.06 6.62 -17.20
N SER A 79 -17.30 6.14 -17.33
CA SER A 79 -17.79 5.41 -18.50
C SER A 79 -17.97 6.27 -19.76
N GLU A 80 -17.98 7.60 -19.62
CA GLU A 80 -17.97 8.52 -20.76
C GLU A 80 -16.59 8.61 -21.44
N ILE A 81 -15.54 8.15 -20.77
CA ILE A 81 -14.18 8.14 -21.32
C ILE A 81 -13.95 6.80 -21.99
N GLU A 82 -13.90 6.81 -23.32
CA GLU A 82 -13.67 5.59 -24.11
C GLU A 82 -12.37 4.91 -23.70
N GLY A 83 -12.44 3.62 -23.41
CA GLY A 83 -11.30 2.77 -23.09
C GLY A 83 -10.73 2.94 -21.68
N LEU A 84 -11.25 3.86 -20.84
CA LEU A 84 -10.68 4.09 -19.51
C LEU A 84 -10.71 2.84 -18.61
N TRP A 85 -11.80 2.07 -18.64
CA TRP A 85 -11.95 0.87 -17.83
C TRP A 85 -10.97 -0.24 -18.21
N GLU A 86 -10.64 -0.36 -19.50
CA GLU A 86 -9.68 -1.32 -20.04
C GLU A 86 -8.25 -0.86 -19.82
N ASP A 87 -8.05 0.44 -19.71
CA ASP A 87 -6.74 1.06 -19.47
C ASP A 87 -6.28 0.94 -18.02
N TRP A 88 -7.21 0.78 -17.06
CA TRP A 88 -6.83 0.47 -15.69
C TRP A 88 -6.30 -0.95 -15.53
N TYR A 89 -5.34 -1.11 -14.61
CA TYR A 89 -4.87 -2.43 -14.19
C TYR A 89 -6.02 -3.19 -13.49
N PRO A 90 -6.23 -4.49 -13.79
CA PRO A 90 -7.35 -5.27 -13.25
C PRO A 90 -7.46 -5.26 -11.73
N GLY A 91 -6.34 -5.47 -11.02
CA GLY A 91 -6.33 -5.44 -9.56
C GLY A 91 -6.65 -4.05 -9.01
N LEU A 92 -6.09 -2.98 -9.60
CA LEU A 92 -6.40 -1.61 -9.20
C LEU A 92 -7.89 -1.31 -9.43
N ARG A 93 -8.41 -1.64 -10.61
CA ARG A 93 -9.84 -1.46 -10.91
C ARG A 93 -10.75 -2.17 -9.90
N GLN A 94 -10.39 -3.40 -9.53
CA GLN A 94 -11.12 -4.14 -8.49
C GLN A 94 -11.01 -3.47 -7.12
N ALA A 95 -9.83 -2.97 -6.76
CA ALA A 95 -9.60 -2.32 -5.47
C ALA A 95 -10.33 -0.99 -5.32
N ILE A 96 -10.49 -0.21 -6.41
CA ILE A 96 -11.15 1.10 -6.37
C ILE A 96 -12.66 1.04 -6.58
N THR A 97 -13.23 -0.11 -6.98
CA THR A 97 -14.68 -0.26 -7.16
C THR A 97 -15.26 -1.10 -6.02
N HIS A 98 -16.34 -0.65 -5.45
CA HIS A 98 -17.08 -1.37 -4.41
C HIS A 98 -18.53 -1.56 -4.83
N GLY A 99 -19.00 -2.82 -4.93
CA GLY A 99 -20.34 -3.11 -5.40
C GLY A 99 -20.69 -2.56 -6.79
N GLY A 100 -19.67 -2.33 -7.64
CA GLY A 100 -19.82 -1.72 -8.96
C GLY A 100 -19.81 -0.18 -8.96
N VAL A 101 -19.60 0.46 -7.79
CA VAL A 101 -19.53 1.91 -7.60
C VAL A 101 -18.08 2.36 -7.58
N LEU A 102 -17.76 3.45 -8.26
CA LEU A 102 -16.48 4.17 -8.18
C LEU A 102 -16.64 5.40 -7.27
N PRO A 103 -16.26 5.32 -5.99
CA PRO A 103 -16.49 6.42 -5.03
C PRO A 103 -15.50 7.58 -5.17
N GLY A 104 -14.40 7.40 -5.92
CA GLY A 104 -13.35 8.38 -6.09
C GLY A 104 -12.26 7.92 -7.04
N LEU A 105 -11.26 8.77 -7.29
CA LEU A 105 -10.07 8.41 -8.04
C LEU A 105 -8.88 8.17 -7.08
N PRO A 106 -8.10 7.10 -7.28
CA PRO A 106 -6.94 6.81 -6.45
C PRO A 106 -5.74 7.67 -6.83
N LEU A 107 -4.92 7.95 -5.85
CA LEU A 107 -3.61 8.60 -5.97
C LEU A 107 -2.66 8.03 -4.91
N GLU A 108 -1.38 8.36 -4.97
CA GLU A 108 -0.34 7.80 -4.09
C GLU A 108 -0.37 6.26 -4.03
N ILE A 109 -0.54 5.63 -5.17
CA ILE A 109 -0.63 4.18 -5.27
C ILE A 109 0.71 3.55 -4.90
N MET A 110 0.73 2.75 -3.83
CA MET A 110 1.92 2.08 -3.34
C MET A 110 1.60 0.69 -2.84
N MET A 111 2.57 -0.21 -3.00
CA MET A 111 2.51 -1.56 -2.46
C MET A 111 3.89 -1.99 -1.97
N PRO A 112 3.98 -2.96 -1.05
CA PRO A 112 5.27 -3.48 -0.61
C PRO A 112 5.82 -4.53 -1.57
N LEU A 113 7.13 -4.42 -1.84
CA LEU A 113 7.95 -5.41 -2.55
C LEU A 113 9.19 -5.75 -1.74
N ILE A 114 9.95 -6.73 -2.18
CA ILE A 114 11.23 -7.04 -1.56
C ILE A 114 12.32 -6.18 -2.23
N MET A 115 12.85 -5.23 -1.48
CA MET A 115 14.06 -4.52 -1.81
C MET A 115 15.27 -5.34 -1.34
N TYR A 116 16.30 -5.50 -2.16
CA TYR A 116 17.51 -6.20 -1.79
C TYR A 116 18.77 -5.38 -2.09
N ASN A 117 19.79 -5.54 -1.23
CA ASN A 117 21.07 -4.87 -1.32
C ASN A 117 22.05 -5.72 -2.15
N LYS A 118 22.32 -5.32 -3.38
CA LYS A 118 23.21 -6.04 -4.32
C LYS A 118 24.61 -6.28 -3.75
N GLU A 119 25.19 -5.30 -3.06
CA GLU A 119 26.53 -5.45 -2.47
C GLU A 119 26.59 -6.54 -1.41
N MET A 120 25.49 -6.75 -0.66
CA MET A 120 25.44 -7.83 0.34
C MET A 120 25.34 -9.19 -0.33
N PHE A 121 24.62 -9.31 -1.43
CA PHE A 121 24.56 -10.52 -2.25
C PHE A 121 25.91 -10.84 -2.90
N ASP A 122 26.54 -9.84 -3.54
CA ASP A 122 27.84 -9.99 -4.20
C ASP A 122 28.94 -10.43 -3.22
N ARG A 123 28.98 -9.83 -2.01
CA ARG A 123 29.95 -10.22 -0.96
C ARG A 123 29.76 -11.65 -0.47
N ALA A 124 28.53 -12.14 -0.48
CA ALA A 124 28.19 -13.48 -0.05
C ALA A 124 28.31 -14.52 -1.17
N ASP A 125 28.62 -14.09 -2.41
CA ASP A 125 28.60 -14.94 -3.61
C ASP A 125 27.27 -15.68 -3.79
N VAL A 126 26.16 -14.94 -3.59
CA VAL A 126 24.79 -15.46 -3.64
C VAL A 126 24.08 -14.83 -4.84
N PRO A 127 23.40 -15.61 -5.71
CA PRO A 127 22.69 -15.06 -6.85
C PRO A 127 21.52 -14.19 -6.40
N TYR A 128 21.22 -13.15 -7.19
CA TYR A 128 20.06 -12.28 -6.94
C TYR A 128 18.75 -13.07 -7.08
N PRO A 129 17.70 -12.68 -6.32
CA PRO A 129 16.39 -13.29 -6.46
C PRO A 129 15.78 -12.99 -7.83
N THR A 130 15.02 -13.94 -8.35
CA THR A 130 14.30 -13.83 -9.63
C THR A 130 12.78 -13.75 -9.37
N ASP A 131 11.99 -13.41 -10.39
CA ASP A 131 10.53 -13.30 -10.27
C ASP A 131 9.84 -14.63 -9.94
N ASP A 132 10.52 -15.76 -10.23
CA ASP A 132 9.97 -17.08 -10.00
C ASP A 132 10.34 -17.71 -8.65
N TRP A 133 11.03 -16.93 -7.78
CA TRP A 133 11.47 -17.43 -6.48
C TRP A 133 10.31 -17.82 -5.56
N THR A 134 10.58 -18.81 -4.73
CA THR A 134 9.63 -19.39 -3.80
C THR A 134 9.88 -18.93 -2.37
N TRP A 135 8.94 -19.21 -1.46
CA TRP A 135 9.15 -19.02 -0.02
C TRP A 135 10.38 -19.76 0.49
N ASP A 136 10.63 -20.96 -0.01
CA ASP A 136 11.81 -21.76 0.40
C ASP A 136 13.10 -21.09 -0.08
N ASP A 137 13.14 -20.55 -1.32
CA ASP A 137 14.28 -19.78 -1.81
C ASP A 137 14.50 -18.53 -0.97
N PHE A 138 13.43 -17.83 -0.58
CA PHE A 138 13.49 -16.65 0.28
C PHE A 138 14.13 -16.97 1.64
N ILE A 139 13.75 -18.08 2.27
CA ILE A 139 14.31 -18.53 3.54
C ILE A 139 15.78 -18.97 3.36
N GLU A 140 16.12 -19.73 2.32
CA GLU A 140 17.50 -20.18 2.07
C GLU A 140 18.44 -19.01 1.73
N LEU A 141 17.99 -18.03 0.94
CA LEU A 141 18.72 -16.78 0.71
C LEU A 141 18.91 -16.02 2.04
N GLY A 142 17.84 -15.91 2.84
CA GLY A 142 17.89 -15.28 4.15
C GLY A 142 18.94 -15.91 5.07
N LYS A 143 19.04 -17.24 5.09
CA LYS A 143 20.07 -17.98 5.87
C LYS A 143 21.49 -17.70 5.37
N LYS A 144 21.72 -17.75 4.06
CA LYS A 144 23.03 -17.50 3.45
C LYS A 144 23.52 -16.06 3.67
N LEU A 145 22.58 -15.11 3.70
CA LEU A 145 22.85 -13.68 3.86
C LEU A 145 22.91 -13.24 5.33
N THR A 146 22.54 -14.10 6.28
CA THR A 146 22.66 -13.81 7.71
C THR A 146 24.08 -14.12 8.17
N ILE A 147 24.85 -13.09 8.55
CA ILE A 147 26.22 -13.21 9.00
C ILE A 147 26.26 -13.11 10.52
N ARG A 148 26.88 -14.11 11.17
CA ARG A 148 27.06 -14.17 12.63
C ARG A 148 28.54 -14.28 13.00
N ASP A 149 28.88 -13.69 14.16
CA ASP A 149 30.20 -13.85 14.76
C ASP A 149 30.33 -15.21 15.48
N ALA A 150 31.50 -15.46 16.07
CA ALA A 150 31.79 -16.67 16.79
C ALA A 150 30.90 -16.90 18.05
N GLU A 151 30.38 -15.81 18.60
CA GLU A 151 29.46 -15.78 19.74
C GLU A 151 28.00 -15.95 19.30
N GLY A 152 27.75 -16.07 17.98
CA GLY A 152 26.41 -16.24 17.40
C GLY A 152 25.60 -14.94 17.25
N LYS A 153 26.18 -13.78 17.52
CA LYS A 153 25.54 -12.49 17.35
C LYS A 153 25.54 -12.08 15.88
N ALA A 154 24.38 -11.73 15.34
CA ALA A 154 24.29 -11.32 13.94
C ALA A 154 24.95 -9.97 13.70
N SER A 155 25.79 -9.88 12.67
CA SER A 155 26.33 -8.62 12.13
C SER A 155 25.57 -8.14 10.89
N GLN A 156 24.83 -9.04 10.25
CA GLN A 156 23.93 -8.79 9.16
C GLN A 156 22.78 -9.79 9.23
N TYR A 157 21.56 -9.34 8.93
CA TYR A 157 20.39 -10.21 8.81
C TYR A 157 20.08 -10.46 7.33
N GLY A 158 19.50 -11.61 7.03
CA GLY A 158 19.04 -11.92 5.68
C GLY A 158 17.76 -11.16 5.31
N LEU A 159 16.88 -10.95 6.31
CA LEU A 159 15.57 -10.32 6.11
C LEU A 159 15.28 -9.23 7.14
N GLY A 160 14.79 -8.09 6.65
CA GLY A 160 14.17 -7.02 7.41
C GLY A 160 12.66 -6.98 7.15
N ILE A 161 11.87 -7.17 8.20
CA ILE A 161 10.41 -7.04 8.16
C ILE A 161 9.93 -6.33 9.42
N GLY A 162 9.09 -5.33 9.26
CA GLY A 162 8.51 -4.59 10.38
C GLY A 162 7.55 -5.44 11.21
N ILE A 163 7.45 -5.12 12.50
CA ILE A 163 6.46 -5.71 13.39
C ILE A 163 5.21 -4.85 13.34
N ASP A 164 4.48 -5.01 12.27
CA ASP A 164 3.20 -4.36 12.08
C ASP A 164 2.31 -5.25 11.21
N ILE A 165 1.03 -5.33 11.56
CA ILE A 165 0.06 -6.20 10.90
C ILE A 165 -0.07 -5.90 9.40
N GLU A 166 0.10 -4.64 8.98
CA GLU A 166 0.06 -4.25 7.56
C GLU A 166 1.27 -4.79 6.79
N TRP A 167 2.46 -4.80 7.42
CA TRP A 167 3.68 -5.34 6.79
C TRP A 167 3.60 -6.85 6.58
N TRP A 168 2.74 -7.55 7.32
CA TRP A 168 2.56 -8.99 7.21
C TRP A 168 1.47 -9.37 6.21
N GLU A 169 0.51 -8.46 5.96
CA GLU A 169 -0.65 -8.72 5.10
C GLU A 169 -0.29 -9.23 3.69
N PRO A 170 0.74 -8.70 2.99
CA PRO A 170 1.15 -9.20 1.69
C PRO A 170 1.44 -10.69 1.65
N PHE A 171 2.16 -11.19 2.64
CA PHE A 171 2.48 -12.62 2.75
C PHE A 171 1.24 -13.46 3.11
N ILE A 172 0.36 -12.90 3.93
CA ILE A 172 -0.91 -13.55 4.27
C ILE A 172 -1.78 -13.73 3.01
N LEU A 173 -1.93 -12.66 2.25
CA LEU A 173 -2.68 -12.68 0.98
C LEU A 173 -2.05 -13.64 -0.03
N ARG A 174 -0.73 -13.60 -0.18
CA ARG A 174 0.04 -14.47 -1.08
C ARG A 174 -0.08 -15.96 -0.70
N ASN A 175 -0.25 -16.27 0.58
CA ASN A 175 -0.52 -17.64 1.09
C ASN A 175 -2.01 -18.06 0.96
N GLY A 176 -2.85 -17.23 0.33
CA GLY A 176 -4.29 -17.47 0.18
C GLY A 176 -5.12 -17.18 1.44
N GLY A 177 -4.51 -16.55 2.47
CA GLY A 177 -5.19 -16.08 3.68
C GLY A 177 -5.74 -14.66 3.54
N ARG A 178 -6.43 -14.18 4.56
CA ARG A 178 -6.93 -12.80 4.68
C ARG A 178 -7.16 -12.48 6.15
N TYR A 179 -7.16 -11.21 6.50
CA TYR A 179 -7.54 -10.78 7.85
C TYR A 179 -9.04 -10.62 8.00
N VAL A 180 -9.67 -10.03 6.99
CA VAL A 180 -11.12 -9.79 6.96
C VAL A 180 -11.73 -10.32 5.66
N SER A 181 -13.05 -10.46 5.62
CA SER A 181 -13.78 -10.78 4.40
C SER A 181 -13.52 -9.76 3.29
N PRO A 182 -13.70 -10.11 2.00
CA PRO A 182 -13.48 -9.18 0.88
C PRO A 182 -14.29 -7.88 0.96
N ASP A 183 -15.46 -7.92 1.61
CA ASP A 183 -16.32 -6.76 1.89
C ASP A 183 -15.98 -6.05 3.22
N GLY A 184 -14.97 -6.54 3.95
CA GLY A 184 -14.54 -5.98 5.23
C GLY A 184 -15.48 -6.23 6.40
N SER A 185 -16.58 -6.99 6.24
CA SER A 185 -17.66 -7.08 7.25
C SER A 185 -17.31 -7.95 8.45
N THR A 186 -16.37 -8.89 8.32
CA THR A 186 -15.99 -9.82 9.39
C THR A 186 -14.57 -10.34 9.28
N ALA A 187 -13.93 -10.60 10.43
CA ALA A 187 -12.67 -11.33 10.50
C ALA A 187 -12.85 -12.85 10.70
N HIS A 188 -14.05 -13.30 11.18
CA HIS A 188 -14.32 -14.70 11.43
C HIS A 188 -14.23 -15.54 10.14
N LYS A 189 -13.56 -16.70 10.19
CA LYS A 189 -13.21 -17.59 9.08
C LYS A 189 -12.15 -17.05 8.09
N TYR A 190 -11.66 -15.85 8.31
CA TYR A 190 -10.59 -15.22 7.53
C TYR A 190 -9.29 -15.14 8.33
N VAL A 191 -9.25 -14.34 9.38
CA VAL A 191 -8.05 -14.23 10.22
C VAL A 191 -7.69 -15.57 10.88
N ASP A 192 -8.69 -16.37 11.24
CA ASP A 192 -8.53 -17.70 11.83
C ASP A 192 -8.57 -18.86 10.83
N SER A 193 -8.41 -18.56 9.52
CA SER A 193 -8.33 -19.59 8.47
C SER A 193 -7.02 -20.38 8.54
N PRO A 194 -7.00 -21.63 8.07
CA PRO A 194 -5.77 -22.42 7.99
C PRO A 194 -4.66 -21.72 7.18
N ALA A 195 -5.01 -21.04 6.07
CA ALA A 195 -4.04 -20.34 5.23
C ALA A 195 -3.41 -19.13 5.94
N THR A 196 -4.23 -18.36 6.68
CA THR A 196 -3.74 -17.23 7.50
C THR A 196 -2.83 -17.73 8.62
N MET A 197 -3.26 -18.78 9.36
CA MET A 197 -2.45 -19.37 10.44
C MET A 197 -1.12 -19.92 9.93
N ASP A 198 -1.10 -20.56 8.76
CA ASP A 198 0.11 -21.09 8.14
C ASP A 198 1.10 -19.99 7.77
N ALA A 199 0.60 -18.90 7.15
CA ALA A 199 1.43 -17.75 6.82
C ALA A 199 2.04 -17.09 8.08
N PHE A 200 1.25 -16.94 9.16
CA PHE A 200 1.77 -16.44 10.44
C PHE A 200 2.89 -17.33 11.01
N ARG A 201 2.71 -18.65 10.98
CA ARG A 201 3.76 -19.58 11.42
C ARG A 201 5.03 -19.40 10.60
N LYS A 202 4.93 -19.36 9.28
CA LYS A 202 6.07 -19.15 8.39
C LYS A 202 6.81 -17.85 8.70
N LEU A 203 6.10 -16.75 8.94
CA LEU A 203 6.70 -15.47 9.29
C LEU A 203 7.35 -15.50 10.68
N ILE A 204 6.70 -16.09 11.67
CA ILE A 204 7.26 -16.24 13.02
C ILE A 204 8.50 -17.16 13.00
N ASP A 205 8.49 -18.21 12.19
CA ASP A 205 9.64 -19.10 12.01
C ASP A 205 10.85 -18.38 11.40
N ALA A 206 10.66 -17.36 10.57
CA ALA A 206 11.74 -16.51 10.08
C ALA A 206 12.50 -15.82 11.22
N PHE A 207 11.80 -15.43 12.30
CA PHE A 207 12.41 -14.87 13.51
C PHE A 207 12.98 -15.97 14.42
N ARG A 208 12.16 -16.95 14.79
CA ARG A 208 12.46 -17.88 15.89
C ARG A 208 13.28 -19.11 15.47
N LEU A 209 12.88 -19.75 14.37
CA LEU A 209 13.50 -20.99 13.88
C LEU A 209 14.68 -20.69 12.97
N HIS A 210 14.45 -19.90 11.94
CA HIS A 210 15.49 -19.59 10.94
C HIS A 210 16.45 -18.49 11.41
N LYS A 211 15.99 -17.61 12.30
CA LYS A 211 16.77 -16.51 12.89
C LYS A 211 17.39 -15.59 11.83
N ILE A 212 16.70 -15.39 10.73
CA ILE A 212 17.13 -14.55 9.60
C ILE A 212 16.65 -13.11 9.72
N VAL A 213 15.78 -12.83 10.69
CA VAL A 213 15.24 -11.50 11.03
C VAL A 213 15.74 -11.12 12.42
N ARG A 214 16.03 -9.84 12.62
CA ARG A 214 16.39 -9.29 13.94
C ARG A 214 15.18 -9.45 14.90
N MET A 215 15.46 -9.99 16.09
CA MET A 215 14.42 -10.11 17.11
C MET A 215 13.96 -8.72 17.58
N PRO A 216 12.67 -8.50 17.83
CA PRO A 216 12.15 -7.17 18.22
C PRO A 216 12.74 -6.62 19.51
N ASN A 217 13.19 -7.49 20.42
CA ASN A 217 13.85 -7.11 21.68
C ASN A 217 15.39 -6.94 21.56
N GLU A 218 15.95 -7.14 20.36
CA GLU A 218 17.36 -6.83 20.08
C GLU A 218 17.47 -5.39 19.59
N PRO A 219 18.36 -4.55 20.18
CA PRO A 219 18.57 -3.19 19.72
C PRO A 219 19.18 -3.16 18.32
N SER A 220 18.74 -2.21 17.48
CA SER A 220 19.42 -1.90 16.23
C SER A 220 20.85 -1.41 16.50
N ARG A 221 21.76 -1.73 15.59
CA ARG A 221 23.13 -1.21 15.58
C ARG A 221 23.21 0.12 14.85
N LEU A 222 22.22 0.42 14.03
CA LEU A 222 22.12 1.63 13.23
C LEU A 222 21.16 2.63 13.88
N PRO A 223 21.34 3.92 13.60
CA PRO A 223 20.41 4.95 14.04
C PRO A 223 18.97 4.67 13.55
N GLU A 224 18.01 5.23 14.28
CA GLU A 224 16.60 5.21 13.90
C GLU A 224 16.40 5.65 12.44
N GLY A 225 15.56 4.94 11.71
CA GLY A 225 15.27 5.16 10.28
C GLY A 225 16.26 4.47 9.33
N ARG A 226 17.36 3.90 9.83
CA ARG A 226 18.34 3.16 9.03
C ARG A 226 18.38 1.65 9.31
N GLU A 227 17.46 1.13 10.11
CA GLU A 227 17.43 -0.27 10.54
C GLU A 227 17.33 -1.25 9.38
N HIS A 228 16.71 -0.81 8.28
CA HIS A 228 16.61 -1.61 7.04
C HIS A 228 17.98 -1.91 6.40
N GLU A 229 19.01 -1.09 6.69
CA GLU A 229 20.36 -1.33 6.18
C GLU A 229 21.09 -2.48 6.91
N GLU A 230 20.54 -2.99 8.02
CA GLU A 230 21.06 -4.19 8.70
C GLU A 230 20.70 -5.50 7.99
N ALA A 231 19.76 -5.46 7.04
CA ALA A 231 19.26 -6.64 6.34
C ALA A 231 19.55 -6.60 4.84
N ALA A 232 19.85 -7.77 4.28
CA ALA A 232 20.15 -7.92 2.86
C ALA A 232 18.89 -7.81 1.98
N MET A 233 17.75 -8.25 2.49
CA MET A 233 16.44 -8.15 1.86
C MET A 233 15.48 -7.46 2.82
N ASN A 234 14.63 -6.58 2.32
CA ASN A 234 13.66 -5.87 3.14
C ASN A 234 12.31 -5.82 2.42
N LEU A 235 11.23 -6.07 3.16
CA LEU A 235 9.90 -5.72 2.69
C LEU A 235 9.75 -4.21 2.78
N MET A 236 9.58 -3.51 1.64
CA MET A 236 9.54 -2.06 1.58
C MET A 236 8.44 -1.56 0.63
N PHE A 237 7.74 -0.52 1.05
CA PHE A 237 6.87 0.22 0.16
C PHE A 237 7.68 1.06 -0.84
N GLY A 238 7.10 1.35 -2.00
CA GLY A 238 7.73 2.12 -3.07
C GLY A 238 8.17 3.55 -2.69
N TRP A 239 7.65 4.09 -1.58
CA TRP A 239 8.08 5.41 -1.05
C TRP A 239 9.58 5.53 -0.83
N HIS A 240 10.24 4.42 -0.53
CA HIS A 240 11.71 4.42 -0.36
C HIS A 240 12.44 4.91 -1.61
N PHE A 241 11.86 4.69 -2.80
CA PHE A 241 12.45 5.11 -4.08
C PHE A 241 11.99 6.49 -4.56
N LEU A 242 10.94 7.07 -3.95
CA LEU A 242 10.39 8.36 -4.36
C LEU A 242 11.36 9.53 -4.22
N HIS A 243 12.18 9.49 -3.19
CA HIS A 243 13.11 10.56 -2.86
C HIS A 243 14.51 10.33 -3.45
N GLN A 244 14.71 9.22 -4.16
CA GLN A 244 15.97 8.93 -4.83
C GLN A 244 15.86 9.33 -6.31
N GLN A 245 16.53 10.39 -6.71
CA GLN A 245 16.56 10.88 -8.09
C GLN A 245 17.17 9.86 -9.08
N HIS A 246 17.93 8.89 -8.56
CA HIS A 246 18.40 7.72 -9.29
C HIS A 246 18.15 6.49 -8.41
N PRO A 247 17.56 5.41 -8.97
CA PRO A 247 17.55 4.14 -8.27
C PRO A 247 19.01 3.81 -7.96
N ASP A 248 19.32 3.80 -6.68
CA ASP A 248 20.69 3.58 -6.24
C ASP A 248 21.15 2.25 -6.84
N GLN A 249 22.31 2.25 -7.48
CA GLN A 249 22.87 1.02 -8.05
C GLN A 249 23.05 -0.07 -6.99
N LYS A 250 23.04 0.33 -5.72
CA LYS A 250 23.14 -0.54 -4.55
C LYS A 250 21.90 -1.40 -4.29
N TYR A 251 20.71 -0.87 -4.57
CA TYR A 251 19.45 -1.58 -4.30
C TYR A 251 18.73 -1.95 -5.58
N ALA A 252 18.01 -3.06 -5.52
CA ALA A 252 17.05 -3.48 -6.54
C ALA A 252 15.80 -4.04 -5.89
N VAL A 253 14.75 -4.26 -6.66
CA VAL A 253 13.48 -4.81 -6.18
C VAL A 253 13.13 -6.09 -6.93
N VAL A 254 12.42 -6.96 -6.25
CA VAL A 254 11.81 -8.17 -6.79
C VAL A 254 10.42 -8.33 -6.18
N GLY A 255 9.52 -9.03 -6.88
CA GLY A 255 8.20 -9.38 -6.36
C GLY A 255 8.26 -10.20 -5.08
N LEU A 256 7.13 -10.34 -4.40
CA LEU A 256 7.03 -11.20 -3.23
C LEU A 256 7.28 -12.68 -3.62
N PRO A 257 7.87 -13.50 -2.75
CA PRO A 257 8.09 -14.91 -3.04
C PRO A 257 6.77 -15.67 -3.22
N LYS A 258 6.75 -16.65 -4.13
CA LYS A 258 5.60 -17.55 -4.34
C LYS A 258 5.44 -18.46 -3.12
N MET A 259 4.27 -18.42 -2.49
CA MET A 259 3.96 -19.28 -1.36
C MET A 259 3.55 -20.68 -1.84
N PRO A 260 3.94 -21.75 -1.15
CA PRO A 260 3.53 -23.12 -1.51
C PRO A 260 2.01 -23.27 -1.53
N GLY A 261 1.42 -23.58 -2.69
CA GLY A 261 -0.02 -23.66 -2.85
C GLY A 261 -0.76 -22.31 -2.74
N GLY A 262 -0.03 -21.21 -2.74
CA GLY A 262 -0.57 -19.85 -2.64
C GLY A 262 -1.09 -19.29 -3.96
N VAL A 263 -1.31 -17.99 -3.96
CA VAL A 263 -1.88 -17.24 -5.08
C VAL A 263 -1.05 -15.99 -5.38
N GLU A 264 -1.17 -15.45 -6.60
CA GLU A 264 -0.67 -14.12 -6.89
C GLU A 264 -1.58 -13.08 -6.20
N ALA A 265 -1.04 -12.36 -5.24
CA ALA A 265 -1.76 -11.34 -4.47
C ALA A 265 -0.78 -10.38 -3.79
N ASN A 266 -1.19 -9.13 -3.61
CA ASN A 266 -0.50 -8.15 -2.79
C ASN A 266 -1.52 -7.17 -2.22
N MET A 267 -1.14 -6.43 -1.19
CA MET A 267 -1.96 -5.35 -0.68
C MET A 267 -1.55 -4.03 -1.30
N ILE A 268 -2.51 -3.13 -1.46
CA ILE A 268 -2.26 -1.77 -1.94
C ILE A 268 -2.51 -0.76 -0.83
N TYR A 269 -1.65 0.25 -0.76
CA TYR A 269 -1.90 1.49 -0.07
C TYR A 269 -2.16 2.59 -1.09
N MET A 270 -3.21 3.37 -0.91
CA MET A 270 -3.53 4.50 -1.80
C MET A 270 -4.35 5.56 -1.07
N ALA A 271 -4.11 6.80 -1.43
CA ALA A 271 -4.99 7.91 -1.12
C ALA A 271 -6.16 7.96 -2.10
N GLY A 272 -7.15 8.79 -1.82
CA GLY A 272 -8.32 8.94 -2.67
C GLY A 272 -8.85 10.36 -2.73
N ALA A 273 -9.24 10.80 -3.92
CA ALA A 273 -9.96 12.04 -4.11
C ALA A 273 -11.40 11.74 -4.54
N HIS A 274 -12.34 12.33 -3.83
CA HIS A 274 -13.76 12.03 -3.90
C HIS A 274 -14.58 13.30 -4.16
N VAL A 275 -15.66 13.18 -4.93
CA VAL A 275 -16.65 14.26 -5.09
C VAL A 275 -17.77 14.05 -4.07
N THR A 276 -18.07 15.08 -3.28
CA THR A 276 -19.10 14.99 -2.24
C THR A 276 -20.50 15.04 -2.83
N LYS A 277 -21.47 14.33 -2.20
CA LYS A 277 -22.88 14.36 -2.63
C LYS A 277 -23.56 15.72 -2.51
N LYS A 278 -23.01 16.60 -1.67
CA LYS A 278 -23.53 17.96 -1.49
C LYS A 278 -22.90 18.98 -2.44
N SER A 279 -21.98 18.57 -3.33
CA SER A 279 -21.45 19.47 -4.35
C SER A 279 -22.56 20.00 -5.23
N ALA A 280 -22.59 21.33 -5.43
CA ALA A 280 -23.50 21.98 -6.37
C ALA A 280 -23.06 21.79 -7.83
N ASN A 281 -21.80 21.39 -8.07
CA ASN A 281 -21.19 21.28 -9.39
C ASN A 281 -20.47 19.92 -9.59
N PRO A 282 -21.15 18.77 -9.40
CA PRO A 282 -20.48 17.46 -9.38
C PRO A 282 -19.80 17.12 -10.72
N ARG A 283 -20.36 17.57 -11.86
CA ARG A 283 -19.74 17.38 -13.17
C ARG A 283 -18.42 18.15 -13.29
N LEU A 284 -18.39 19.40 -12.86
CA LEU A 284 -17.19 20.22 -12.90
C LEU A 284 -16.13 19.70 -11.92
N ALA A 285 -16.56 19.21 -10.75
CA ALA A 285 -15.69 18.54 -9.78
C ALA A 285 -15.04 17.30 -10.38
N TRP A 286 -15.80 16.45 -11.09
CA TRP A 286 -15.25 15.32 -11.83
C TRP A 286 -14.26 15.74 -12.91
N GLU A 287 -14.55 16.78 -13.70
CA GLU A 287 -13.66 17.30 -14.74
C GLU A 287 -12.33 17.77 -14.15
N PHE A 288 -12.37 18.42 -12.98
CA PHE A 288 -11.16 18.79 -12.24
C PHE A 288 -10.39 17.55 -11.75
N LEU A 289 -11.05 16.57 -11.13
CA LEU A 289 -10.39 15.33 -10.68
C LEU A 289 -9.75 14.58 -11.84
N ARG A 290 -10.45 14.44 -12.95
CA ARG A 290 -9.90 13.82 -14.16
C ARG A 290 -8.66 14.56 -14.66
N HIS A 291 -8.71 15.90 -14.70
CA HIS A 291 -7.59 16.73 -15.11
C HIS A 291 -6.40 16.60 -14.13
N TYR A 292 -6.68 16.60 -12.85
CA TYR A 292 -5.67 16.49 -11.79
C TYR A 292 -5.03 15.10 -11.74
N ILE A 293 -5.82 14.03 -11.75
CA ILE A 293 -5.33 12.68 -11.45
C ILE A 293 -5.01 11.90 -12.72
N LEU A 294 -5.90 11.87 -13.71
CA LEU A 294 -5.73 11.04 -14.90
C LEU A 294 -4.86 11.70 -15.97
N ALA A 295 -4.73 13.03 -15.98
CA ALA A 295 -3.87 13.74 -16.93
C ALA A 295 -2.50 14.12 -16.36
N SER A 296 -2.27 13.98 -15.05
CA SER A 296 -1.02 14.35 -14.39
C SER A 296 0.11 13.37 -14.70
N ARG A 297 1.32 13.94 -14.85
CA ARG A 297 2.58 13.16 -15.02
C ARG A 297 3.38 13.04 -13.73
N TYR A 298 2.84 13.49 -12.61
CA TYR A 298 3.59 13.62 -11.36
C TYR A 298 3.44 12.43 -10.41
N TRP A 299 2.52 11.49 -10.71
CA TRP A 299 2.31 10.30 -9.89
C TRP A 299 3.40 9.27 -10.16
N VAL A 300 3.96 8.72 -9.12
CA VAL A 300 5.02 7.70 -9.22
C VAL A 300 4.47 6.43 -9.86
N LEU A 301 3.31 5.96 -9.38
CA LEU A 301 2.57 4.91 -10.03
C LEU A 301 1.28 5.51 -10.57
N PRO A 302 1.12 5.56 -11.89
CA PRO A 302 -0.06 6.09 -12.54
C PRO A 302 -1.24 5.13 -12.41
N ASN A 303 -2.44 5.68 -12.59
CA ASN A 303 -3.67 4.92 -12.52
C ASN A 303 -3.87 3.97 -13.71
N THR A 304 -3.29 4.30 -14.88
CA THR A 304 -3.58 3.63 -16.14
C THR A 304 -2.32 3.12 -16.84
N LYS A 305 -2.49 2.08 -17.65
CA LYS A 305 -1.41 1.49 -18.47
C LYS A 305 -0.84 2.51 -19.46
N SER A 306 -1.71 3.29 -20.10
CA SER A 306 -1.30 4.33 -21.05
C SER A 306 -0.45 5.41 -20.40
N GLN A 307 -0.78 5.84 -19.17
CA GLN A 307 0.06 6.75 -18.40
C GLN A 307 1.41 6.14 -18.05
N ALA A 308 1.45 4.86 -17.66
CA ALA A 308 2.70 4.16 -17.35
C ALA A 308 3.63 4.09 -18.57
N ILE A 309 3.08 3.79 -19.74
CA ILE A 309 3.83 3.78 -21.01
C ILE A 309 4.34 5.19 -21.34
N ALA A 310 3.47 6.20 -21.28
CA ALA A 310 3.82 7.59 -21.58
C ALA A 310 4.92 8.16 -20.67
N GLN A 311 5.04 7.65 -19.45
CA GLN A 311 6.06 8.01 -18.46
C GLN A 311 7.32 7.13 -18.56
N GLY A 312 7.36 6.12 -19.42
CA GLY A 312 8.49 5.19 -19.57
C GLY A 312 8.66 4.23 -18.39
N LEU A 313 7.65 4.07 -17.54
CA LEU A 313 7.74 3.25 -16.33
C LEU A 313 7.76 1.75 -16.63
N THR A 314 7.24 1.35 -17.79
CA THR A 314 7.26 -0.04 -18.27
C THR A 314 8.68 -0.57 -18.53
N GLU A 315 9.61 0.32 -18.82
CA GLU A 315 11.03 -0.01 -19.05
C GLU A 315 11.92 0.32 -17.84
N HIS A 316 11.33 0.91 -16.79
CA HIS A 316 12.11 1.35 -15.64
C HIS A 316 12.41 0.17 -14.70
N PRO A 317 13.69 -0.09 -14.32
CA PRO A 317 14.11 -1.32 -13.63
C PRO A 317 13.44 -1.54 -12.25
N VAL A 318 12.96 -0.46 -11.61
CA VAL A 318 12.25 -0.51 -10.33
C VAL A 318 10.73 -0.47 -10.56
N TRP A 319 10.24 0.56 -11.27
CA TRP A 319 8.80 0.80 -11.38
C TRP A 319 8.07 -0.26 -12.20
N TYR A 320 8.74 -0.90 -13.17
CA TYR A 320 8.20 -2.04 -13.88
C TYR A 320 7.67 -3.13 -12.94
N ARG A 321 8.38 -3.43 -11.84
CA ARG A 321 7.96 -4.44 -10.86
C ARG A 321 6.69 -4.04 -10.12
N TYR A 322 6.59 -2.77 -9.74
CA TYR A 322 5.39 -2.24 -9.09
C TYR A 322 4.19 -2.27 -10.05
N LEU A 323 4.39 -1.98 -11.34
CA LEU A 323 3.32 -2.05 -12.34
C LEU A 323 2.79 -3.48 -12.52
N GLN A 324 3.64 -4.50 -12.44
CA GLN A 324 3.21 -5.89 -12.52
C GLN A 324 2.28 -6.28 -11.35
N GLU A 325 2.56 -5.80 -10.14
CA GLU A 325 1.72 -6.09 -8.97
C GLU A 325 0.30 -5.50 -9.09
N LEU A 326 0.10 -4.41 -9.88
CA LEU A 326 -1.21 -3.80 -10.07
C LEU A 326 -2.24 -4.73 -10.75
N GLU A 327 -1.81 -5.85 -11.31
CA GLU A 327 -2.70 -6.85 -11.91
C GLU A 327 -3.51 -7.62 -10.84
N TYR A 328 -2.98 -7.79 -9.63
CA TYR A 328 -3.57 -8.67 -8.60
C TYR A 328 -3.55 -8.08 -7.17
N ILE A 329 -3.42 -6.77 -7.05
CA ILE A 329 -3.53 -6.08 -5.76
C ILE A 329 -4.96 -6.11 -5.22
N GLN A 330 -5.08 -5.94 -3.92
CA GLN A 330 -6.35 -5.80 -3.20
C GLN A 330 -6.20 -4.76 -2.09
N LEU A 331 -7.33 -4.19 -1.67
CA LEU A 331 -7.34 -3.35 -0.47
C LEU A 331 -6.95 -4.17 0.75
N GLY A 332 -6.02 -3.63 1.54
CA GLY A 332 -5.69 -4.18 2.85
C GLY A 332 -6.84 -4.07 3.84
N ALA A 333 -6.82 -4.92 4.86
CA ALA A 333 -7.84 -4.94 5.92
C ALA A 333 -7.97 -3.58 6.64
N PHE A 334 -6.88 -2.82 6.69
CA PHE A 334 -6.83 -1.44 7.19
C PHE A 334 -7.88 -0.52 6.52
N PHE A 335 -8.04 -0.61 5.21
CA PHE A 335 -9.01 0.20 4.47
C PHE A 335 -10.42 -0.37 4.51
N LEU A 336 -10.54 -1.70 4.63
CA LEU A 336 -11.82 -2.41 4.58
C LEU A 336 -12.59 -2.36 5.89
N ASN A 337 -11.92 -2.31 7.04
CA ASN A 337 -12.60 -2.38 8.34
C ASN A 337 -11.99 -1.43 9.39
N ARG A 338 -12.76 -0.41 9.81
CA ARG A 338 -12.31 0.59 10.79
C ARG A 338 -12.00 0.01 12.17
N LYS A 339 -12.77 -0.99 12.61
CA LYS A 339 -12.57 -1.61 13.92
C LYS A 339 -11.29 -2.44 13.92
N TRP A 340 -11.00 -3.14 12.81
CA TRP A 340 -9.72 -3.80 12.60
C TRP A 340 -8.57 -2.81 12.70
N ASN A 341 -8.64 -1.71 11.97
CA ASN A 341 -7.64 -0.65 12.02
C ASN A 341 -7.47 -0.07 13.44
N ALA A 342 -8.55 0.24 14.12
CA ALA A 342 -8.52 0.73 15.50
C ALA A 342 -7.87 -0.26 16.48
N SER A 343 -7.83 -1.55 16.13
CA SER A 343 -7.23 -2.62 16.95
C SER A 343 -5.74 -2.87 16.62
N ARG A 344 -5.14 -2.14 15.68
CA ARG A 344 -3.77 -2.33 15.17
C ARG A 344 -2.73 -2.49 16.27
N GLN A 345 -2.74 -1.61 17.29
CA GLN A 345 -1.75 -1.69 18.38
C GLN A 345 -1.88 -2.99 19.18
N LEU A 346 -3.12 -3.41 19.51
CA LEU A 346 -3.36 -4.66 20.24
C LEU A 346 -2.90 -5.87 19.42
N ILE A 347 -3.13 -5.84 18.11
CA ILE A 347 -2.69 -6.90 17.19
C ILE A 347 -1.17 -6.95 17.13
N ASN A 348 -0.51 -5.81 17.01
CA ASN A 348 0.96 -5.73 16.98
C ASN A 348 1.58 -6.21 18.29
N ASP A 349 0.99 -5.90 19.44
CA ASP A 349 1.43 -6.43 20.74
C ASP A 349 1.28 -7.95 20.82
N ASP A 350 0.24 -8.51 20.24
CA ASP A 350 0.05 -9.97 20.14
C ASP A 350 1.08 -10.61 19.20
N ILE A 351 1.43 -9.95 18.08
CA ILE A 351 2.52 -10.41 17.19
C ILE A 351 3.85 -10.46 17.96
N LEU A 352 4.16 -9.41 18.72
CA LEU A 352 5.35 -9.39 19.57
C LEU A 352 5.36 -10.55 20.56
N ARG A 353 4.24 -10.87 21.21
CA ARG A 353 4.12 -12.02 22.12
C ARG A 353 4.32 -13.35 21.40
N MET A 354 3.80 -13.52 20.18
CA MET A 354 4.04 -14.72 19.38
C MET A 354 5.53 -14.89 19.04
N ILE A 355 6.21 -13.80 18.68
CA ILE A 355 7.63 -13.81 18.32
C ILE A 355 8.53 -14.00 19.56
N ILE A 356 8.32 -13.22 20.62
CA ILE A 356 9.22 -13.18 21.80
C ILE A 356 8.90 -14.34 22.75
N ASP A 357 7.64 -14.48 23.15
CA ASP A 357 7.22 -15.39 24.22
C ASP A 357 6.76 -16.75 23.69
N GLY A 358 6.53 -16.88 22.37
CA GLY A 358 6.03 -18.12 21.75
C GLY A 358 4.55 -18.37 22.02
N ALA A 359 3.75 -17.30 22.12
CA ALA A 359 2.30 -17.43 22.25
C ALA A 359 1.71 -18.23 21.08
N ASP A 360 0.69 -19.03 21.34
CA ASP A 360 0.08 -19.92 20.35
C ASP A 360 -0.61 -19.12 19.23
N VAL A 361 -0.15 -19.33 18.00
CA VAL A 361 -0.64 -18.64 16.80
C VAL A 361 -2.15 -18.86 16.63
N ALA A 362 -2.61 -20.11 16.71
CA ALA A 362 -4.00 -20.43 16.42
C ALA A 362 -4.94 -19.83 17.47
N GLN A 363 -4.56 -19.87 18.74
CA GLN A 363 -5.32 -19.26 19.82
C GLN A 363 -5.37 -17.73 19.66
N THR A 364 -4.24 -17.12 19.36
CA THR A 364 -4.12 -15.65 19.18
C THR A 364 -5.00 -15.19 18.01
N LEU A 365 -4.86 -15.80 16.83
CA LEU A 365 -5.62 -15.39 15.64
C LEU A 365 -7.13 -15.59 15.82
N ARG A 366 -7.57 -16.67 16.49
CA ARG A 366 -8.98 -16.85 16.85
C ARG A 366 -9.50 -15.72 17.73
N SER A 367 -8.67 -15.20 18.63
CA SER A 367 -9.07 -14.07 19.50
C SER A 367 -9.29 -12.78 18.70
N TRP A 368 -8.67 -12.62 17.53
CA TRP A 368 -8.79 -11.42 16.69
C TRP A 368 -10.10 -11.38 15.89
N THR A 369 -10.86 -12.47 15.82
CA THR A 369 -12.19 -12.47 15.15
C THR A 369 -13.14 -11.42 15.71
N ARG A 370 -12.91 -10.94 16.94
CA ARG A 370 -13.67 -9.87 17.59
C ARG A 370 -13.34 -8.46 17.06
N PHE A 371 -12.26 -8.30 16.29
CA PHE A 371 -11.79 -6.99 15.82
C PHE A 371 -12.41 -6.55 14.47
N ALA A 372 -13.28 -7.36 13.86
CA ALA A 372 -14.06 -6.98 12.69
C ALA A 372 -15.48 -7.57 12.73
#